data_db3c0185b2153335fb39b076c1dbd665
#
_entry.id   db3c0185b2153335fb39b076c1dbd665
#
_cell.length_a   1.000
_cell.length_b   1.000
_cell.length_c   1.000
_cell.angle_alpha   90.00
_cell.angle_beta   90.00
_cell.angle_gamma   90.00
#
_symmetry.space_group_name_H-M   'P 1'
#
loop_
_entity.id
_entity.type
_entity.pdbx_description
1 polymer ?
#
loop_
_entity_poly.entity_id
_entity_poly.type
_entity_poly.pdbx_seq_one_letter_code
_entity_poly.pdbx_strand_id
1 'polypeptide(L)'
;MVRTGKSMISVIIPVYNSEKYLKAAIQSVIEQDYRDIEIILVNDGSTDDSLSICKQLQSDDSRIHIINQENSGVSAARNNGIRHAHGEYLIFIDADDLMDKDMLSVLYKKAIETDADIVSCGAAIVKDGAVIREEFGTNKLYTYSRDEAIKFFLIGNNVNIGVWTKLFKAKTIKGIEYDKAIRINEDKLFIFEALMKAEKYVVYDVSKYNYIQRDVSATRKFDDRWFDTLDVADYMLGVIKKEKPELLPWAEINQIKVYYWLLLMLYRNHDAVERYSKQYNRVVCLLKKAKLLKISKYISRNMFLQILLLKVSEPLFKRIKGRG
;
A
#
# COMPACT_ATOMS: atom_id res chain seq x y z
N MET A 1 -1.73 -32.82 -10.18
CA MET A 1 -3.11 -32.72 -10.69
C MET A 1 -3.41 -31.25 -10.93
N VAL A 2 -3.54 -30.84 -12.18
CA VAL A 2 -4.01 -29.50 -12.53
C VAL A 2 -5.49 -29.45 -12.15
N ARG A 3 -5.87 -28.63 -11.17
CA ARG A 3 -7.29 -28.37 -10.85
C ARG A 3 -7.95 -27.76 -12.07
N THR A 4 -8.92 -28.44 -12.65
CA THR A 4 -9.69 -28.01 -13.84
C THR A 4 -10.82 -27.03 -13.51
N GLY A 5 -10.91 -26.53 -12.28
CA GLY A 5 -11.88 -25.50 -11.84
C GLY A 5 -11.19 -24.14 -11.62
N LYS A 6 -11.86 -23.06 -12.02
CA LYS A 6 -11.42 -21.70 -11.68
C LYS A 6 -11.52 -21.51 -10.17
N SER A 7 -10.51 -20.87 -9.55
CA SER A 7 -10.53 -20.58 -8.12
C SER A 7 -11.25 -19.27 -7.85
N MET A 8 -12.12 -19.25 -6.83
CA MET A 8 -12.84 -18.04 -6.45
C MET A 8 -11.88 -16.94 -5.94
N ILE A 9 -12.15 -15.70 -6.32
CA ILE A 9 -11.45 -14.50 -5.84
C ILE A 9 -12.39 -13.70 -4.94
N SER A 10 -11.96 -13.40 -3.71
CA SER A 10 -12.66 -12.47 -2.82
C SER A 10 -12.17 -11.06 -3.08
N VAL A 11 -13.06 -10.17 -3.51
CA VAL A 11 -12.80 -8.74 -3.69
C VAL A 11 -13.31 -8.00 -2.46
N ILE A 12 -12.40 -7.45 -1.66
CA ILE A 12 -12.71 -6.77 -0.40
C ILE A 12 -12.69 -5.27 -0.62
N ILE A 13 -13.79 -4.59 -0.30
CA ILE A 13 -13.98 -3.15 -0.50
C ILE A 13 -14.40 -2.53 0.85
N PRO A 14 -13.51 -1.84 1.56
CA PRO A 14 -13.90 -1.04 2.71
C PRO A 14 -14.67 0.20 2.24
N VAL A 15 -15.80 0.48 2.89
CA VAL A 15 -16.72 1.56 2.51
C VAL A 15 -16.92 2.48 3.70
N TYR A 16 -16.57 3.77 3.54
CA TYR A 16 -16.88 4.81 4.53
C TYR A 16 -17.11 6.14 3.82
N ASN A 17 -18.34 6.69 3.94
CA ASN A 17 -18.74 7.97 3.36
C ASN A 17 -18.29 8.16 1.89
N SER A 18 -18.65 7.20 1.05
CA SER A 18 -18.20 7.11 -0.35
C SER A 18 -19.35 7.24 -1.36
N GLU A 19 -20.53 7.71 -0.97
CA GLU A 19 -21.77 7.75 -1.78
C GLU A 19 -21.55 8.24 -3.21
N LYS A 20 -20.66 9.23 -3.40
CA LYS A 20 -20.41 9.87 -4.70
C LYS A 20 -19.70 8.96 -5.71
N TYR A 21 -18.94 7.98 -5.23
CA TYR A 21 -18.00 7.21 -6.06
C TYR A 21 -18.29 5.71 -6.03
N LEU A 22 -18.86 5.25 -4.93
CA LEU A 22 -19.05 3.85 -4.58
C LEU A 22 -19.73 3.05 -5.69
N LYS A 23 -20.79 3.61 -6.30
CA LYS A 23 -21.51 2.91 -7.37
C LYS A 23 -20.61 2.59 -8.57
N ALA A 24 -19.78 3.54 -9.01
CA ALA A 24 -18.86 3.33 -10.12
C ALA A 24 -17.75 2.33 -9.75
N ALA A 25 -17.21 2.42 -8.55
CA ALA A 25 -16.20 1.49 -8.05
C ALA A 25 -16.72 0.05 -8.04
N ILE A 26 -17.87 -0.21 -7.41
CA ILE A 26 -18.46 -1.55 -7.34
C ILE A 26 -18.87 -2.04 -8.74
N GLN A 27 -19.39 -1.18 -9.61
CA GLN A 27 -19.75 -1.54 -10.98
C GLN A 27 -18.53 -2.03 -11.76
N SER A 28 -17.35 -1.41 -11.59
CA SER A 28 -16.11 -1.85 -12.24
C SER A 28 -15.67 -3.27 -11.80
N VAL A 29 -16.05 -3.68 -10.59
CA VAL A 29 -15.82 -5.04 -10.07
C VAL A 29 -16.89 -6.02 -10.60
N ILE A 30 -18.14 -5.62 -10.64
CA ILE A 30 -19.25 -6.43 -11.18
C ILE A 30 -19.01 -6.80 -12.65
N GLU A 31 -18.44 -5.86 -13.41
CA GLU A 31 -18.17 -5.98 -14.85
C GLU A 31 -16.88 -6.73 -15.20
N GLN A 32 -16.09 -7.18 -14.22
CA GLN A 32 -14.90 -7.97 -14.49
C GLN A 32 -15.22 -9.18 -15.37
N ASP A 33 -14.31 -9.50 -16.31
CA ASP A 33 -14.44 -10.66 -17.19
C ASP A 33 -14.21 -11.99 -16.45
N TYR A 34 -13.53 -11.97 -15.31
CA TYR A 34 -13.43 -13.09 -14.39
C TYR A 34 -14.69 -13.16 -13.50
N ARG A 35 -15.51 -14.21 -13.66
CA ARG A 35 -16.84 -14.29 -13.04
C ARG A 35 -16.88 -15.01 -11.70
N ASP A 36 -15.87 -15.81 -11.38
CA ASP A 36 -15.82 -16.63 -10.15
C ASP A 36 -15.32 -15.78 -8.98
N ILE A 37 -16.13 -14.80 -8.58
CA ILE A 37 -15.82 -13.82 -7.55
C ILE A 37 -16.92 -13.73 -6.51
N GLU A 38 -16.54 -13.41 -5.28
CA GLU A 38 -17.39 -12.80 -4.27
C GLU A 38 -16.94 -11.36 -4.01
N ILE A 39 -17.87 -10.46 -3.74
CA ILE A 39 -17.63 -9.04 -3.50
C ILE A 39 -18.05 -8.73 -2.07
N ILE A 40 -17.07 -8.44 -1.21
CA ILE A 40 -17.30 -8.19 0.21
C ILE A 40 -17.21 -6.69 0.48
N LEU A 41 -18.38 -6.07 0.65
CA LEU A 41 -18.49 -4.64 0.99
C LEU A 41 -18.52 -4.51 2.51
N VAL A 42 -17.49 -3.90 3.09
CA VAL A 42 -17.44 -3.67 4.54
C VAL A 42 -17.79 -2.21 4.83
N ASN A 43 -19.06 -1.96 5.16
CA ASN A 43 -19.49 -0.63 5.58
C ASN A 43 -19.00 -0.33 6.99
N ASP A 44 -18.07 0.60 7.10
CA ASP A 44 -17.41 1.03 8.35
C ASP A 44 -18.16 2.19 9.00
N GLY A 45 -19.49 2.03 9.22
CA GLY A 45 -20.31 3.03 9.89
C GLY A 45 -20.51 4.31 9.08
N SER A 46 -20.76 4.21 7.77
CA SER A 46 -21.05 5.38 6.93
C SER A 46 -22.30 6.12 7.44
N THR A 47 -22.26 7.45 7.34
CA THR A 47 -23.33 8.39 7.73
C THR A 47 -24.02 9.03 6.54
N ASP A 48 -23.53 8.77 5.33
CA ASP A 48 -24.10 9.17 4.03
C ASP A 48 -24.91 8.03 3.39
N ASP A 49 -25.28 8.16 2.13
CA ASP A 49 -26.07 7.14 1.41
C ASP A 49 -25.28 5.88 1.00
N SER A 50 -24.00 5.73 1.40
CA SER A 50 -23.17 4.59 1.01
C SER A 50 -23.80 3.24 1.34
N LEU A 51 -24.35 3.06 2.56
CA LEU A 51 -25.00 1.80 2.94
C LEU A 51 -26.25 1.50 2.10
N SER A 52 -27.02 2.51 1.75
CA SER A 52 -28.20 2.38 0.89
C SER A 52 -27.80 1.91 -0.52
N ILE A 53 -26.73 2.51 -1.08
CA ILE A 53 -26.16 2.11 -2.37
C ILE A 53 -25.68 0.66 -2.33
N CYS A 54 -24.95 0.27 -1.28
CA CYS A 54 -24.53 -1.14 -1.11
C CYS A 54 -25.70 -2.10 -1.15
N LYS A 55 -26.79 -1.83 -0.39
CA LYS A 55 -27.98 -2.68 -0.33
C LYS A 55 -28.67 -2.80 -1.68
N GLN A 56 -28.77 -1.69 -2.42
CA GLN A 56 -29.33 -1.71 -3.76
C GLN A 56 -28.51 -2.63 -4.69
N LEU A 57 -27.18 -2.46 -4.73
CA LEU A 57 -26.32 -3.27 -5.58
C LEU A 57 -26.33 -4.76 -5.18
N GLN A 58 -26.46 -5.07 -3.89
CA GLN A 58 -26.62 -6.45 -3.41
C GLN A 58 -27.92 -7.09 -3.91
N SER A 59 -29.00 -6.32 -4.03
CA SER A 59 -30.26 -6.84 -4.58
C SER A 59 -30.15 -7.19 -6.06
N ASP A 60 -29.24 -6.54 -6.78
CA ASP A 60 -29.04 -6.69 -8.22
C ASP A 60 -27.99 -7.75 -8.57
N ASP A 61 -27.06 -8.07 -7.65
CA ASP A 61 -25.98 -9.04 -7.86
C ASP A 61 -25.75 -9.92 -6.61
N SER A 62 -26.07 -11.19 -6.73
CA SER A 62 -25.97 -12.17 -5.63
C SER A 62 -24.55 -12.48 -5.15
N ARG A 63 -23.51 -12.04 -5.88
CA ARG A 63 -22.11 -12.17 -5.48
C ARG A 63 -21.70 -11.14 -4.42
N ILE A 64 -22.56 -10.13 -4.15
CA ILE A 64 -22.29 -9.07 -3.19
C ILE A 64 -22.71 -9.48 -1.79
N HIS A 65 -21.79 -9.38 -0.85
CA HIS A 65 -22.00 -9.61 0.58
C HIS A 65 -21.68 -8.32 1.34
N ILE A 66 -22.62 -7.87 2.17
CA ILE A 66 -22.45 -6.66 2.98
C ILE A 66 -22.15 -7.05 4.42
N ILE A 67 -21.07 -6.48 4.96
CA ILE A 67 -20.74 -6.50 6.39
C ILE A 67 -20.91 -5.08 6.90
N ASN A 68 -21.74 -4.90 7.94
CA ASN A 68 -21.93 -3.59 8.56
C ASN A 68 -21.30 -3.59 9.95
N GLN A 69 -20.46 -2.60 10.23
CA GLN A 69 -19.79 -2.44 11.51
C GLN A 69 -19.83 -0.98 11.98
N GLU A 70 -19.59 -0.74 13.26
CA GLU A 70 -19.30 0.60 13.77
C GLU A 70 -17.98 1.11 13.24
N ASN A 71 -17.87 2.42 12.99
CA ASN A 71 -16.66 3.00 12.44
C ASN A 71 -15.44 2.69 13.31
N SER A 72 -14.51 1.95 12.73
CA SER A 72 -13.30 1.46 13.38
C SER A 72 -12.05 1.64 12.50
N GLY A 73 -12.20 2.32 11.36
CA GLY A 73 -11.15 2.64 10.41
C GLY A 73 -10.89 1.56 9.36
N VAL A 74 -10.22 1.97 8.29
CA VAL A 74 -9.98 1.14 7.09
C VAL A 74 -9.28 -0.18 7.41
N SER A 75 -8.31 -0.19 8.33
CA SER A 75 -7.62 -1.40 8.81
C SER A 75 -8.59 -2.41 9.41
N ALA A 76 -9.53 -1.94 10.26
CA ALA A 76 -10.55 -2.79 10.86
C ALA A 76 -11.52 -3.35 9.81
N ALA A 77 -11.92 -2.52 8.85
CA ALA A 77 -12.81 -2.93 7.76
C ALA A 77 -12.13 -3.98 6.87
N ARG A 78 -10.86 -3.77 6.47
CA ARG A 78 -10.11 -4.77 5.69
C ARG A 78 -9.94 -6.08 6.45
N ASN A 79 -9.60 -6.04 7.74
CA ASN A 79 -9.51 -7.24 8.58
C ASN A 79 -10.85 -7.99 8.65
N ASN A 80 -11.94 -7.26 8.78
CA ASN A 80 -13.27 -7.86 8.80
C ASN A 80 -13.59 -8.52 7.45
N GLY A 81 -13.26 -7.88 6.34
CA GLY A 81 -13.36 -8.47 5.00
C GLY A 81 -12.54 -9.75 4.86
N ILE A 82 -11.26 -9.76 5.31
CA ILE A 82 -10.40 -10.96 5.28
C ILE A 82 -11.03 -12.14 6.03
N ARG A 83 -11.62 -11.89 7.21
CA ARG A 83 -12.25 -12.96 8.02
C ARG A 83 -13.48 -13.60 7.36
N HIS A 84 -14.16 -12.86 6.49
CA HIS A 84 -15.34 -13.33 5.77
C HIS A 84 -15.06 -13.79 4.33
N ALA A 85 -13.81 -13.69 3.89
CA ALA A 85 -13.41 -14.11 2.57
C ALA A 85 -13.29 -15.64 2.47
N HIS A 86 -13.86 -16.22 1.42
CA HIS A 86 -13.85 -17.66 1.15
C HIS A 86 -13.02 -18.02 -0.09
N GLY A 87 -12.58 -17.03 -0.86
CA GLY A 87 -11.78 -17.21 -2.08
C GLY A 87 -10.40 -17.82 -1.82
N GLU A 88 -9.90 -18.58 -2.79
CA GLU A 88 -8.50 -19.02 -2.79
C GLU A 88 -7.52 -17.87 -3.01
N TYR A 89 -8.04 -16.76 -3.56
CA TYR A 89 -7.30 -15.50 -3.76
C TYR A 89 -8.10 -14.34 -3.20
N LEU A 90 -7.39 -13.31 -2.74
CA LEU A 90 -7.97 -12.07 -2.23
C LEU A 90 -7.35 -10.87 -2.94
N ILE A 91 -8.15 -9.84 -3.15
CA ILE A 91 -7.73 -8.53 -3.61
C ILE A 91 -8.50 -7.45 -2.84
N PHE A 92 -7.84 -6.31 -2.60
CA PHE A 92 -8.44 -5.15 -1.96
C PHE A 92 -8.65 -4.05 -2.99
N ILE A 93 -9.77 -3.36 -2.92
CA ILE A 93 -10.11 -2.25 -3.81
C ILE A 93 -10.62 -1.11 -2.96
N ASP A 94 -10.19 0.11 -3.24
CA ASP A 94 -10.71 1.28 -2.55
C ASP A 94 -12.07 1.70 -3.16
N ALA A 95 -13.00 2.14 -2.31
CA ALA A 95 -14.39 2.43 -2.69
C ALA A 95 -14.55 3.64 -3.61
N ASP A 96 -13.45 4.27 -3.96
CA ASP A 96 -13.42 5.48 -4.78
C ASP A 96 -12.52 5.36 -6.03
N ASP A 97 -12.00 4.16 -6.32
CA ASP A 97 -11.16 3.87 -7.48
C ASP A 97 -11.84 2.90 -8.47
N LEU A 98 -11.22 2.66 -9.61
CA LEU A 98 -11.77 1.81 -10.67
C LEU A 98 -10.77 0.73 -11.10
N MET A 99 -11.31 -0.43 -11.51
CA MET A 99 -10.55 -1.52 -12.12
C MET A 99 -10.76 -1.56 -13.63
N ASP A 100 -9.72 -1.88 -14.40
CA ASP A 100 -9.89 -2.29 -15.79
C ASP A 100 -10.66 -3.62 -15.84
N LYS A 101 -11.50 -3.79 -16.85
CA LYS A 101 -12.41 -4.93 -17.01
C LYS A 101 -11.75 -6.30 -16.97
N ASP A 102 -10.47 -6.40 -17.34
CA ASP A 102 -9.69 -7.64 -17.40
C ASP A 102 -8.68 -7.80 -16.26
N MET A 103 -8.71 -6.92 -15.24
CA MET A 103 -7.69 -6.93 -14.19
C MET A 103 -7.63 -8.27 -13.45
N LEU A 104 -8.78 -8.79 -13.01
CA LEU A 104 -8.82 -10.04 -12.25
C LEU A 104 -8.38 -11.23 -13.08
N SER A 105 -8.82 -11.35 -14.33
CA SER A 105 -8.43 -12.45 -15.21
C SER A 105 -6.94 -12.42 -15.56
N VAL A 106 -6.38 -11.24 -15.78
CA VAL A 106 -4.96 -11.04 -16.04
C VAL A 106 -4.12 -11.44 -14.84
N LEU A 107 -4.45 -10.95 -13.64
CA LEU A 107 -3.70 -11.30 -12.41
C LEU A 107 -3.83 -12.78 -12.07
N TYR A 108 -5.03 -13.33 -12.14
CA TYR A 108 -5.28 -14.75 -11.87
C TYR A 108 -4.51 -15.66 -12.85
N LYS A 109 -4.55 -15.34 -14.15
CA LYS A 109 -3.78 -16.06 -15.16
C LYS A 109 -2.30 -16.09 -14.83
N LYS A 110 -1.73 -14.97 -14.41
CA LYS A 110 -0.31 -14.90 -14.02
C LYS A 110 -0.04 -15.66 -12.72
N ALA A 111 -0.96 -15.66 -11.76
CA ALA A 111 -0.84 -16.46 -10.54
C ALA A 111 -0.75 -17.95 -10.84
N ILE A 112 -1.60 -18.46 -11.74
CA ILE A 112 -1.60 -19.88 -12.13
C ILE A 112 -0.38 -20.23 -12.99
N GLU A 113 -0.06 -19.43 -14.02
CA GLU A 113 1.08 -19.66 -14.92
C GLU A 113 2.42 -19.73 -14.17
N THR A 114 2.58 -18.96 -13.11
CA THR A 114 3.84 -18.84 -12.38
C THR A 114 3.85 -19.54 -11.03
N ASP A 115 2.69 -20.02 -10.56
CA ASP A 115 2.48 -20.49 -9.18
C ASP A 115 2.96 -19.46 -8.14
N ALA A 116 2.63 -18.19 -8.38
CA ALA A 116 2.99 -17.11 -7.48
C ALA A 116 2.06 -17.03 -6.27
N ASP A 117 2.62 -16.62 -5.12
CA ASP A 117 1.84 -16.36 -3.92
C ASP A 117 1.21 -14.96 -3.93
N ILE A 118 1.87 -14.03 -4.62
CA ILE A 118 1.38 -12.66 -4.82
C ILE A 118 1.68 -12.26 -6.26
N VAL A 119 0.67 -11.74 -6.96
CA VAL A 119 0.83 -11.14 -8.29
C VAL A 119 0.38 -9.69 -8.24
N SER A 120 1.17 -8.79 -8.78
CA SER A 120 0.82 -7.37 -8.87
C SER A 120 0.82 -6.84 -10.31
N CYS A 121 0.03 -5.81 -10.53
CA CYS A 121 0.08 -4.98 -11.72
C CYS A 121 0.44 -3.54 -11.37
N GLY A 122 0.46 -2.67 -12.36
CA GLY A 122 0.59 -1.23 -12.21
C GLY A 122 -0.77 -0.52 -12.11
N ALA A 123 -0.71 0.80 -11.92
CA ALA A 123 -1.85 1.68 -11.88
C ALA A 123 -1.67 2.90 -12.77
N ALA A 124 -2.80 3.39 -13.30
CA ALA A 124 -2.91 4.72 -13.86
C ALA A 124 -3.39 5.70 -12.79
N ILE A 125 -2.79 6.87 -12.71
CA ILE A 125 -3.31 7.98 -11.92
C ILE A 125 -4.21 8.80 -12.84
N VAL A 126 -5.48 8.88 -12.47
CA VAL A 126 -6.52 9.56 -13.24
C VAL A 126 -6.95 10.82 -12.47
N LYS A 127 -6.97 11.96 -13.15
CA LYS A 127 -7.50 13.22 -12.62
C LYS A 127 -8.44 13.84 -13.64
N ASP A 128 -9.62 14.28 -13.19
CA ASP A 128 -10.64 14.91 -14.05
C ASP A 128 -10.97 14.08 -15.32
N GLY A 129 -10.98 12.74 -15.16
CA GLY A 129 -11.27 11.80 -16.24
C GLY A 129 -10.11 11.54 -17.22
N ALA A 130 -8.94 12.17 -17.02
CA ALA A 130 -7.76 11.96 -17.86
C ALA A 130 -6.65 11.23 -17.10
N VAL A 131 -5.96 10.30 -17.77
CA VAL A 131 -4.74 9.67 -17.23
C VAL A 131 -3.62 10.71 -17.23
N ILE A 132 -3.13 11.06 -16.04
CA ILE A 132 -2.03 12.02 -15.87
C ILE A 132 -0.68 11.34 -15.66
N ARG A 133 -0.67 10.08 -15.24
CA ARG A 133 0.53 9.27 -15.08
C ARG A 133 0.17 7.78 -15.10
N GLU A 134 0.99 6.97 -15.74
CA GLU A 134 0.96 5.52 -15.59
C GLU A 134 2.16 5.04 -14.77
N GLU A 135 1.90 4.17 -13.81
CA GLU A 135 2.93 3.41 -13.13
C GLU A 135 3.02 2.05 -13.80
N PHE A 136 4.13 1.81 -14.49
CA PHE A 136 4.32 0.62 -15.31
C PHE A 136 3.66 0.70 -16.70
N GLY A 137 4.02 -0.21 -17.61
CA GLY A 137 3.48 -0.23 -18.98
C GLY A 137 4.40 -0.88 -20.01
N THR A 138 5.44 -1.59 -19.56
CA THR A 138 6.39 -2.27 -20.48
C THR A 138 5.90 -3.62 -20.96
N ASN A 139 4.77 -4.12 -20.45
CA ASN A 139 4.22 -5.47 -20.68
C ASN A 139 5.19 -6.62 -20.28
N LYS A 140 6.18 -6.34 -19.43
CA LYS A 140 7.14 -7.33 -18.95
C LYS A 140 6.63 -8.07 -17.72
N LEU A 141 7.06 -9.31 -17.60
CA LEU A 141 6.82 -10.12 -16.40
C LEU A 141 8.13 -10.21 -15.62
N TYR A 142 8.08 -9.84 -14.35
CA TYR A 142 9.19 -9.98 -13.42
C TYR A 142 8.79 -10.97 -12.34
N THR A 143 9.67 -11.93 -12.09
CA THR A 143 9.47 -12.93 -11.04
C THR A 143 10.57 -12.77 -10.01
N TYR A 144 10.18 -12.71 -8.75
CA TYR A 144 11.07 -12.50 -7.62
C TYR A 144 10.88 -13.63 -6.59
N SER A 145 11.98 -14.13 -6.07
CA SER A 145 12.00 -14.88 -4.82
C SER A 145 11.58 -13.98 -3.65
N ARG A 146 11.27 -14.56 -2.48
CA ARG A 146 10.96 -13.82 -1.25
C ARG A 146 11.96 -12.70 -0.98
N ASP A 147 13.24 -13.04 -0.96
CA ASP A 147 14.30 -12.12 -0.55
C ASP A 147 14.50 -10.99 -1.57
N GLU A 148 14.37 -11.28 -2.86
CA GLU A 148 14.39 -10.27 -3.92
C GLU A 148 13.18 -9.34 -3.81
N ALA A 149 11.99 -9.88 -3.58
CA ALA A 149 10.77 -9.08 -3.43
C ALA A 149 10.86 -8.15 -2.21
N ILE A 150 11.29 -8.67 -1.06
CA ILE A 150 11.53 -7.86 0.14
C ILE A 150 12.57 -6.78 -0.12
N LYS A 151 13.70 -7.12 -0.75
CA LYS A 151 14.74 -6.15 -1.11
C LYS A 151 14.18 -5.03 -1.98
N PHE A 152 13.47 -5.36 -3.07
CA PHE A 152 12.92 -4.36 -3.98
C PHE A 152 11.84 -3.51 -3.30
N PHE A 153 11.01 -4.10 -2.45
CA PHE A 153 10.04 -3.39 -1.63
C PHE A 153 10.69 -2.38 -0.68
N LEU A 154 11.73 -2.80 0.04
CA LEU A 154 12.46 -1.94 0.99
C LEU A 154 13.12 -0.74 0.32
N ILE A 155 13.64 -0.88 -0.90
CA ILE A 155 14.25 0.24 -1.62
C ILE A 155 13.27 1.04 -2.47
N GLY A 156 12.01 0.59 -2.59
CA GLY A 156 10.96 1.24 -3.38
C GLY A 156 11.19 1.09 -4.88
N ASN A 157 11.50 -0.13 -5.34
CA ASN A 157 11.74 -0.45 -6.75
C ASN A 157 10.89 -1.65 -7.15
N ASN A 158 10.12 -1.55 -8.23
CA ASN A 158 9.26 -2.58 -8.84
C ASN A 158 8.20 -3.24 -7.92
N VAL A 159 8.30 -3.13 -6.61
CA VAL A 159 7.31 -3.65 -5.65
C VAL A 159 6.71 -2.44 -4.92
N ASN A 160 5.53 -2.03 -5.36
CA ASN A 160 4.83 -0.88 -4.79
C ASN A 160 4.11 -1.21 -3.46
N ILE A 161 3.67 -0.17 -2.74
CA ILE A 161 3.02 -0.27 -1.43
C ILE A 161 1.48 -0.34 -1.51
N GLY A 162 0.87 -0.21 -2.69
CA GLY A 162 -0.59 -0.27 -2.83
C GLY A 162 -1.09 -1.71 -2.77
N VAL A 163 -2.00 -2.03 -1.87
CA VAL A 163 -2.63 -3.35 -1.76
C VAL A 163 -3.60 -3.60 -2.92
N TRP A 164 -4.18 -2.54 -3.47
CA TRP A 164 -5.20 -2.55 -4.52
C TRP A 164 -4.69 -3.01 -5.90
N THR A 165 -3.38 -3.10 -6.13
CA THR A 165 -2.82 -3.71 -7.35
C THR A 165 -2.45 -5.18 -7.20
N LYS A 166 -2.74 -5.81 -6.06
CA LYS A 166 -2.18 -7.12 -5.72
C LYS A 166 -3.25 -8.18 -5.51
N LEU A 167 -3.08 -9.29 -6.21
CA LEU A 167 -3.81 -10.53 -5.97
C LEU A 167 -2.97 -11.41 -5.04
N PHE A 168 -3.50 -11.70 -3.87
CA PHE A 168 -2.87 -12.52 -2.84
C PHE A 168 -3.46 -13.92 -2.83
N LYS A 169 -2.62 -14.95 -2.77
CA LYS A 169 -3.08 -16.30 -2.43
C LYS A 169 -3.54 -16.30 -0.97
N ALA A 170 -4.75 -16.73 -0.68
CA ALA A 170 -5.35 -16.64 0.66
C ALA A 170 -4.48 -17.30 1.75
N LYS A 171 -3.85 -18.45 1.44
CA LYS A 171 -2.94 -19.14 2.37
C LYS A 171 -1.74 -18.29 2.79
N THR A 172 -1.25 -17.41 1.90
CA THR A 172 -0.08 -16.57 2.15
C THR A 172 -0.36 -15.50 3.17
N ILE A 173 -1.56 -14.90 3.14
CA ILE A 173 -1.94 -13.84 4.07
C ILE A 173 -2.71 -14.36 5.30
N LYS A 174 -2.89 -15.68 5.42
CA LYS A 174 -3.57 -16.28 6.58
C LYS A 174 -2.86 -15.90 7.89
N GLY A 175 -3.64 -15.31 8.82
CA GLY A 175 -3.17 -14.85 10.13
C GLY A 175 -2.32 -13.58 10.06
N ILE A 176 -2.34 -12.84 8.93
CA ILE A 176 -1.88 -11.46 8.86
C ILE A 176 -3.09 -10.57 9.06
N GLU A 177 -2.96 -9.56 9.90
CA GLU A 177 -3.96 -8.54 10.12
C GLU A 177 -3.37 -7.15 9.95
N TYR A 178 -4.18 -6.22 9.45
CA TYR A 178 -3.84 -4.80 9.49
C TYR A 178 -3.77 -4.34 10.95
N ASP A 179 -2.69 -3.69 11.33
CA ASP A 179 -2.58 -3.07 12.65
C ASP A 179 -3.45 -1.81 12.72
N LYS A 180 -4.46 -1.83 13.58
CA LYS A 180 -5.39 -0.70 13.77
C LYS A 180 -4.75 0.52 14.40
N ALA A 181 -3.58 0.37 15.04
CA ALA A 181 -2.83 1.48 15.60
C ALA A 181 -2.07 2.28 14.53
N ILE A 182 -1.82 1.68 13.37
CA ILE A 182 -1.14 2.31 12.23
C ILE A 182 -2.18 2.96 11.32
N ARG A 183 -2.16 4.28 11.25
CA ARG A 183 -3.13 5.10 10.49
C ARG A 183 -2.63 5.55 9.12
N ILE A 184 -1.30 5.50 8.91
CA ILE A 184 -0.62 5.77 7.63
C ILE A 184 0.50 4.74 7.45
N ASN A 185 0.61 4.18 6.24
CA ASN A 185 1.47 3.05 5.88
C ASN A 185 1.01 1.69 6.46
N GLU A 186 -0.25 1.55 6.85
CA GLU A 186 -0.86 0.28 7.20
C GLU A 186 -0.74 -0.75 6.06
N ASP A 187 -0.95 -0.31 4.82
CA ASP A 187 -0.77 -1.12 3.61
C ASP A 187 0.67 -1.58 3.45
N LYS A 188 1.62 -0.68 3.69
CA LYS A 188 3.05 -1.01 3.63
C LYS A 188 3.42 -2.09 4.63
N LEU A 189 2.88 -2.01 5.85
CA LEU A 189 3.11 -3.02 6.89
C LEU A 189 2.51 -4.36 6.48
N PHE A 190 1.23 -4.36 6.04
CA PHE A 190 0.54 -5.57 5.60
C PHE A 190 1.27 -6.27 4.43
N ILE A 191 1.70 -5.51 3.43
CA ILE A 191 2.45 -6.07 2.28
C ILE A 191 3.80 -6.63 2.74
N PHE A 192 4.50 -5.95 3.64
CA PHE A 192 5.77 -6.46 4.19
C PHE A 192 5.57 -7.81 4.87
N GLU A 193 4.57 -7.94 5.72
CA GLU A 193 4.26 -9.21 6.40
C GLU A 193 3.83 -10.31 5.40
N ALA A 194 3.08 -9.95 4.36
CA ALA A 194 2.74 -10.87 3.28
C ALA A 194 3.99 -11.34 2.52
N LEU A 195 4.93 -10.44 2.21
CA LEU A 195 6.20 -10.77 1.56
C LEU A 195 7.09 -11.66 2.44
N MET A 196 7.07 -11.47 3.77
CA MET A 196 7.81 -12.35 4.69
C MET A 196 7.31 -13.81 4.66
N LYS A 197 6.05 -14.05 4.26
CA LYS A 197 5.45 -15.39 4.12
C LYS A 197 5.44 -15.92 2.69
N ALA A 198 5.42 -15.05 1.69
CA ALA A 198 5.41 -15.45 0.29
C ALA A 198 6.73 -16.13 -0.12
N GLU A 199 6.68 -17.12 -0.99
CA GLU A 199 7.86 -17.71 -1.62
C GLU A 199 8.15 -17.09 -2.97
N LYS A 200 7.10 -16.70 -3.70
CA LYS A 200 7.20 -16.14 -5.04
C LYS A 200 6.30 -14.92 -5.21
N TYR A 201 6.88 -13.82 -5.64
CA TYR A 201 6.22 -12.58 -6.01
C TYR A 201 6.39 -12.29 -7.49
N VAL A 202 5.30 -11.95 -8.17
CA VAL A 202 5.31 -11.63 -9.60
C VAL A 202 4.79 -10.22 -9.83
N VAL A 203 5.47 -9.46 -10.66
CA VAL A 203 5.01 -8.18 -11.19
C VAL A 203 4.73 -8.35 -12.67
N TYR A 204 3.50 -8.17 -13.08
CA TYR A 204 3.16 -8.00 -14.48
C TYR A 204 3.02 -6.51 -14.76
N ASP A 205 3.96 -5.98 -15.53
CA ASP A 205 4.15 -4.55 -15.77
C ASP A 205 3.15 -4.01 -16.80
N VAL A 206 1.88 -4.02 -16.38
CA VAL A 206 0.72 -3.45 -17.10
C VAL A 206 -0.09 -2.62 -16.12
N SER A 207 -0.63 -1.50 -16.58
CA SER A 207 -1.56 -0.69 -15.78
C SER A 207 -2.96 -1.29 -15.88
N LYS A 208 -3.56 -1.69 -14.75
CA LYS A 208 -4.88 -2.32 -14.68
C LYS A 208 -5.78 -1.74 -13.58
N TYR A 209 -5.25 -0.83 -12.79
CA TYR A 209 -5.97 -0.14 -11.74
C TYR A 209 -5.97 1.36 -12.02
N ASN A 210 -7.09 2.03 -11.83
CA ASN A 210 -7.24 3.45 -12.05
C ASN A 210 -7.41 4.15 -10.69
N TYR A 211 -6.31 4.67 -10.17
CA TYR A 211 -6.29 5.49 -8.97
C TYR A 211 -6.86 6.88 -9.28
N ILE A 212 -8.03 7.19 -8.74
CA ILE A 212 -8.72 8.45 -9.02
C ILE A 212 -8.23 9.54 -8.07
N GLN A 213 -7.35 10.41 -8.55
CA GLN A 213 -6.82 11.50 -7.76
C GLN A 213 -7.86 12.61 -7.54
N ARG A 214 -8.18 12.88 -6.26
CA ARG A 214 -9.14 13.93 -5.85
C ARG A 214 -8.45 15.04 -5.09
N ASP A 215 -9.10 16.22 -5.06
CA ASP A 215 -8.56 17.37 -4.33
C ASP A 215 -8.63 17.20 -2.82
N VAL A 216 -9.55 16.39 -2.31
CA VAL A 216 -9.67 16.04 -0.89
C VAL A 216 -9.20 14.60 -0.69
N SER A 217 -7.92 14.40 -0.38
CA SER A 217 -7.36 13.10 0.01
C SER A 217 -6.95 13.13 1.48
N ALA A 218 -7.22 12.04 2.20
CA ALA A 218 -6.89 11.89 3.63
C ALA A 218 -5.39 12.09 3.95
N THR A 219 -4.53 11.88 2.95
CA THR A 219 -3.06 11.98 3.09
C THR A 219 -2.47 13.35 2.75
N ARG A 220 -3.29 14.35 2.35
CA ARG A 220 -2.77 15.68 1.97
C ARG A 220 -2.37 16.55 3.15
N LYS A 221 -3.00 16.38 4.32
CA LYS A 221 -2.69 17.19 5.50
C LYS A 221 -1.62 16.50 6.33
N PHE A 222 -0.52 17.24 6.62
CA PHE A 222 0.49 16.77 7.55
C PHE A 222 -0.03 16.92 9.00
N ASP A 223 -0.08 15.79 9.72
CA ASP A 223 -0.46 15.72 11.14
C ASP A 223 0.33 14.60 11.85
N ASP A 224 -0.04 14.27 13.09
CA ASP A 224 0.64 13.28 13.93
C ASP A 224 0.61 11.86 13.35
N ARG A 225 -0.39 11.52 12.53
CA ARG A 225 -0.51 10.19 11.89
C ARG A 225 0.70 9.85 11.02
N TRP A 226 1.37 10.86 10.45
CA TRP A 226 2.55 10.62 9.62
C TRP A 226 3.74 10.03 10.38
N PHE A 227 3.76 10.12 11.73
CA PHE A 227 4.80 9.50 12.52
C PHE A 227 4.67 7.98 12.64
N ASP A 228 3.50 7.42 12.33
CA ASP A 228 3.30 5.98 12.21
C ASP A 228 4.26 5.38 11.17
N THR A 229 4.68 6.17 10.18
CA THR A 229 5.68 5.77 9.16
C THR A 229 7.05 5.42 9.77
N LEU A 230 7.43 6.08 10.88
CA LEU A 230 8.67 5.76 11.61
C LEU A 230 8.54 4.41 12.30
N ASP A 231 7.40 4.16 12.93
CA ASP A 231 7.17 2.94 13.69
C ASP A 231 7.09 1.73 12.76
N VAL A 232 6.46 1.89 11.58
CA VAL A 232 6.48 0.87 10.52
C VAL A 232 7.92 0.60 10.03
N ALA A 233 8.72 1.65 9.78
CA ALA A 233 10.09 1.47 9.31
C ALA A 233 10.97 0.78 10.37
N ASP A 234 10.79 1.13 11.64
CA ASP A 234 11.54 0.55 12.76
C ASP A 234 11.12 -0.90 13.03
N TYR A 235 9.82 -1.21 12.93
CA TYR A 235 9.30 -2.57 13.00
C TYR A 235 9.91 -3.45 11.91
N MET A 236 9.83 -3.01 10.65
CA MET A 236 10.37 -3.74 9.50
C MET A 236 11.88 -4.00 9.67
N LEU A 237 12.64 -3.00 10.13
CA LEU A 237 14.07 -3.15 10.43
C LEU A 237 14.31 -4.20 11.53
N GLY A 238 13.49 -4.18 12.59
CA GLY A 238 13.56 -5.13 13.70
C GLY A 238 13.32 -6.57 13.26
N VAL A 239 12.27 -6.80 12.45
CA VAL A 239 11.95 -8.11 11.89
C VAL A 239 13.07 -8.60 10.96
N ILE A 240 13.53 -7.76 10.04
CA ILE A 240 14.63 -8.13 9.13
C ILE A 240 15.91 -8.46 9.89
N LYS A 241 16.25 -7.67 10.91
CA LYS A 241 17.43 -7.94 11.73
C LYS A 241 17.37 -9.31 12.43
N LYS A 242 16.19 -9.73 12.83
CA LYS A 242 15.97 -10.99 13.54
C LYS A 242 15.86 -12.19 12.60
N GLU A 243 15.09 -12.06 11.51
CA GLU A 243 14.65 -13.19 10.69
C GLU A 243 15.38 -13.30 9.34
N LYS A 244 15.93 -12.18 8.84
CA LYS A 244 16.58 -12.06 7.52
C LYS A 244 17.79 -11.13 7.57
N PRO A 245 18.81 -11.41 8.43
CA PRO A 245 19.95 -10.51 8.66
C PRO A 245 20.74 -10.18 7.37
N GLU A 246 20.68 -11.04 6.36
CA GLU A 246 21.27 -10.81 5.03
C GLU A 246 20.61 -9.63 4.31
N LEU A 247 19.34 -9.29 4.61
CA LEU A 247 18.63 -8.16 4.05
C LEU A 247 18.76 -6.86 4.86
N LEU A 248 19.49 -6.89 5.98
CA LEU A 248 19.66 -5.74 6.88
C LEU A 248 20.12 -4.45 6.18
N PRO A 249 21.06 -4.47 5.22
CA PRO A 249 21.47 -3.24 4.53
C PRO A 249 20.31 -2.53 3.81
N TRP A 250 19.37 -3.26 3.24
CA TRP A 250 18.21 -2.68 2.55
C TRP A 250 17.15 -2.17 3.51
N ALA A 251 16.96 -2.83 4.65
CA ALA A 251 16.09 -2.33 5.72
C ALA A 251 16.63 -1.02 6.33
N GLU A 252 17.95 -0.92 6.55
CA GLU A 252 18.60 0.34 6.97
C GLU A 252 18.40 1.45 5.94
N ILE A 253 18.50 1.16 4.64
CA ILE A 253 18.22 2.11 3.56
C ILE A 253 16.77 2.58 3.61
N ASN A 254 15.81 1.66 3.76
CA ASN A 254 14.39 1.99 3.89
C ASN A 254 14.16 2.95 5.06
N GLN A 255 14.66 2.61 6.24
CA GLN A 255 14.54 3.43 7.44
C GLN A 255 15.11 4.84 7.20
N ILE A 256 16.32 4.96 6.66
CA ILE A 256 16.94 6.26 6.37
C ILE A 256 16.12 7.08 5.37
N LYS A 257 15.58 6.45 4.30
CA LYS A 257 14.71 7.13 3.33
C LYS A 257 13.43 7.67 3.98
N VAL A 258 12.76 6.86 4.82
CA VAL A 258 11.54 7.24 5.54
C VAL A 258 11.83 8.40 6.49
N TYR A 259 12.87 8.31 7.30
CA TYR A 259 13.26 9.36 8.25
C TYR A 259 13.65 10.65 7.55
N TYR A 260 14.41 10.56 6.43
CA TYR A 260 14.75 11.74 5.64
C TYR A 260 13.52 12.38 5.00
N TRP A 261 12.62 11.59 4.43
CA TRP A 261 11.38 12.10 3.85
C TRP A 261 10.54 12.83 4.90
N LEU A 262 10.39 12.23 6.09
CA LEU A 262 9.63 12.85 7.19
C LEU A 262 10.30 14.14 7.69
N LEU A 263 11.64 14.19 7.73
CA LEU A 263 12.36 15.42 8.03
C LEU A 263 11.99 16.55 7.05
N LEU A 264 11.91 16.23 5.75
CA LEU A 264 11.50 17.23 4.75
C LEU A 264 10.04 17.66 4.93
N MET A 265 9.15 16.74 5.31
CA MET A 265 7.75 17.06 5.60
C MET A 265 7.63 18.00 6.81
N LEU A 266 8.38 17.75 7.87
CA LEU A 266 8.44 18.64 9.04
C LEU A 266 8.86 20.07 8.66
N TYR A 267 9.85 20.22 7.75
CA TYR A 267 10.28 21.54 7.31
C TYR A 267 9.31 22.24 6.34
N ARG A 268 8.52 21.48 5.59
CA ARG A 268 7.51 22.04 4.66
C ARG A 268 6.26 22.52 5.34
N ASN A 269 6.02 22.10 6.58
CA ASN A 269 4.83 22.48 7.32
C ASN A 269 5.18 23.46 8.44
N HIS A 270 4.54 24.62 8.38
CA HIS A 270 4.76 25.69 9.35
C HIS A 270 4.59 25.19 10.79
N ASP A 271 5.47 25.57 11.69
CA ASP A 271 5.51 25.21 13.12
C ASP A 271 5.61 23.69 13.43
N ALA A 272 5.68 22.82 12.42
CA ALA A 272 5.72 21.38 12.67
C ALA A 272 6.99 20.94 13.42
N VAL A 273 8.13 21.56 13.17
CA VAL A 273 9.40 21.26 13.87
C VAL A 273 9.29 21.55 15.37
N GLU A 274 8.62 22.65 15.76
CA GLU A 274 8.42 23.02 17.16
C GLU A 274 7.32 22.15 17.79
N ARG A 275 6.19 22.04 17.13
CA ARG A 275 5.02 21.25 17.55
C ARG A 275 5.37 19.78 17.81
N TYR A 276 6.22 19.19 16.96
CA TYR A 276 6.63 17.79 17.01
C TYR A 276 8.12 17.63 17.33
N SER A 277 8.63 18.44 18.24
CA SER A 277 10.07 18.49 18.58
C SER A 277 10.65 17.16 19.02
N LYS A 278 9.88 16.33 19.73
CA LYS A 278 10.30 14.98 20.13
C LYS A 278 10.58 14.09 18.92
N GLN A 279 9.65 14.05 17.97
CA GLN A 279 9.77 13.25 16.74
C GLN A 279 10.87 13.83 15.84
N TYR A 280 10.96 15.16 15.72
CA TYR A 280 12.05 15.83 15.02
C TYR A 280 13.42 15.37 15.57
N ASN A 281 13.62 15.38 16.88
CA ASN A 281 14.86 14.97 17.50
C ASN A 281 15.18 13.49 17.25
N ARG A 282 14.15 12.59 17.29
CA ARG A 282 14.30 11.17 16.92
C ARG A 282 14.82 11.03 15.49
N VAL A 283 14.20 11.74 14.54
CA VAL A 283 14.56 11.72 13.12
C VAL A 283 15.98 12.22 12.91
N VAL A 284 16.33 13.39 13.46
CA VAL A 284 17.66 14.00 13.32
C VAL A 284 18.75 13.12 13.93
N CYS A 285 18.50 12.57 15.13
CA CYS A 285 19.45 11.68 15.80
C CYS A 285 19.79 10.46 14.95
N LEU A 286 18.78 9.80 14.36
CA LEU A 286 18.98 8.63 13.50
C LEU A 286 19.74 9.00 12.23
N LEU A 287 19.32 10.07 11.54
CA LEU A 287 20.00 10.50 10.30
C LEU A 287 21.46 10.91 10.54
N LYS A 288 21.77 11.53 11.68
CA LYS A 288 23.16 11.84 12.07
C LYS A 288 24.00 10.56 12.28
N LYS A 289 23.41 9.46 12.74
CA LYS A 289 24.09 8.17 12.93
C LYS A 289 24.23 7.36 11.63
N ALA A 290 23.48 7.71 10.57
CA ALA A 290 23.46 6.94 9.32
C ALA A 290 24.86 6.82 8.69
N LYS A 291 25.23 5.61 8.24
CA LYS A 291 26.52 5.32 7.55
C LYS A 291 26.39 5.62 6.06
N LEU A 292 26.42 6.91 5.68
CA LEU A 292 26.10 7.40 4.33
C LEU A 292 26.87 6.71 3.21
N LEU A 293 28.18 6.45 3.39
CA LEU A 293 29.01 5.81 2.37
C LEU A 293 28.50 4.40 2.00
N LYS A 294 27.94 3.65 2.98
CA LYS A 294 27.40 2.31 2.73
C LYS A 294 26.12 2.32 1.87
N ILE A 295 25.36 3.40 1.93
CA ILE A 295 24.07 3.53 1.26
C ILE A 295 24.09 4.45 0.03
N SER A 296 25.23 5.08 -0.28
CA SER A 296 25.36 6.13 -1.29
C SER A 296 24.82 5.73 -2.67
N LYS A 297 24.99 4.47 -3.09
CA LYS A 297 24.51 3.95 -4.38
C LYS A 297 22.98 3.72 -4.44
N TYR A 298 22.28 3.77 -3.30
CA TYR A 298 20.83 3.51 -3.20
C TYR A 298 20.02 4.75 -2.86
N ILE A 299 20.68 5.89 -2.68
CA ILE A 299 20.04 7.18 -2.41
C ILE A 299 20.46 8.20 -3.46
N SER A 300 19.63 9.21 -3.70
CA SER A 300 19.98 10.27 -4.64
C SER A 300 21.16 11.11 -4.12
N ARG A 301 21.94 11.67 -5.06
CA ARG A 301 23.02 12.60 -4.71
C ARG A 301 22.55 13.76 -3.83
N ASN A 302 21.36 14.28 -4.12
CA ASN A 302 20.76 15.37 -3.34
C ASN A 302 20.47 14.93 -1.89
N MET A 303 19.87 13.75 -1.69
CA MET A 303 19.62 13.19 -0.37
C MET A 303 20.94 12.98 0.40
N PHE A 304 21.95 12.41 -0.25
CA PHE A 304 23.27 12.22 0.34
C PHE A 304 23.86 13.53 0.85
N LEU A 305 23.90 14.57 -0.01
CA LEU A 305 24.44 15.88 0.36
C LEU A 305 23.66 16.56 1.48
N GLN A 306 22.35 16.42 1.47
CA GLN A 306 21.51 17.01 2.51
C GLN A 306 21.68 16.32 3.87
N ILE A 307 21.76 14.99 3.91
CA ILE A 307 22.03 14.29 5.17
C ILE A 307 23.47 14.60 5.63
N LEU A 308 24.43 14.69 4.72
CA LEU A 308 25.80 15.10 5.07
C LEU A 308 25.83 16.50 5.70
N LEU A 309 25.12 17.47 5.10
CA LEU A 309 24.96 18.80 5.66
C LEU A 309 24.33 18.78 7.06
N LEU A 310 23.27 17.98 7.25
CA LEU A 310 22.63 17.80 8.56
C LEU A 310 23.62 17.26 9.61
N LYS A 311 24.50 16.35 9.20
CA LYS A 311 25.53 15.77 10.09
C LYS A 311 26.60 16.79 10.49
N VAL A 312 27.01 17.67 9.55
CA VAL A 312 28.06 18.67 9.77
C VAL A 312 27.50 19.86 10.54
N SER A 313 26.36 20.40 10.13
CA SER A 313 25.75 21.57 10.75
C SER A 313 24.25 21.57 10.61
N GLU A 314 23.55 21.13 11.68
CA GLU A 314 22.10 21.22 11.75
C GLU A 314 21.55 22.66 11.66
N PRO A 315 22.18 23.69 12.28
CA PRO A 315 21.74 25.08 12.10
C PRO A 315 21.78 25.55 10.65
N LEU A 316 22.83 25.18 9.90
CA LEU A 316 22.93 25.51 8.48
C LEU A 316 21.90 24.77 7.65
N PHE A 317 21.65 23.48 7.94
CA PHE A 317 20.60 22.72 7.31
C PHE A 317 19.21 23.37 7.55
N LYS A 318 18.91 23.75 8.80
CA LYS A 318 17.67 24.48 9.16
C LYS A 318 17.54 25.78 8.36
N ARG A 319 18.61 26.58 8.26
CA ARG A 319 18.59 27.86 7.52
C ARG A 319 18.29 27.68 6.03
N ILE A 320 18.77 26.59 5.42
CA ILE A 320 18.55 26.30 3.99
C ILE A 320 17.14 25.75 3.74
N LYS A 321 16.62 24.91 4.64
CA LYS A 321 15.32 24.23 4.46
C LYS A 321 14.12 24.96 5.07
N GLY A 322 14.32 25.79 6.08
CA GLY A 322 13.26 26.59 6.72
C GLY A 322 12.94 27.91 6.01
N ARG A 323 13.49 28.15 4.81
CA ARG A 323 13.24 29.34 3.98
C ARG A 323 12.31 29.06 2.80
N GLY A 324 11.65 27.89 2.78
CA GLY A 324 10.75 27.47 1.71
C GLY A 324 9.29 27.52 2.10
#